data_96af9b84e61df71ac39b8b84bff8b36f
#
_entry.id   96af9b84e61df71ac39b8b84bff8b36f
#
_cell.length_a   1.000
_cell.length_b   1.000
_cell.length_c   1.000
_cell.angle_alpha   90.00
_cell.angle_beta   90.00
_cell.angle_gamma   90.00
#
_symmetry.space_group_name_H-M   'P 1'
#
loop_
_entity.id
_entity.type
_entity.pdbx_description
1 polymer ?
#
loop_
_entity_poly.entity_id
_entity_poly.type
_entity_poly.pdbx_seq_one_letter_code
_entity_poly.pdbx_strand_id
1 'polypeptide(L)'
;MLKHLLTIAGSDSSGGAGIQADLKTFAAHGTFGMSVITAVTAQNTCGVTMVQDITPEVVEAQIAAVFDDIRVDAVKIGMLSRPETIKAIAASLRKYQPKIIVLDPVMISKSGYPLLQPEACASLISELLPLATLVTPNLPEAEAISGMQVTKKEEMRPVAEKIIALGAKAVLVKGGHLSDTADDLLFDGQQEKWFAGERIATKNTHGTGCTLSSSLAANLAKGLSLAEAVQASKAYVTEAIAYGISLGSGCGPTHHFVDLYRKAGFLE
;
A
#
# COMPACT_ATOMS: atom_id res chain seq x y z
N MET A 1 -21.50 10.21 -6.55
CA MET A 1 -21.46 10.32 -5.06
C MET A 1 -20.01 10.18 -4.62
N LEU A 2 -19.54 11.02 -3.69
CA LEU A 2 -18.18 10.97 -3.15
C LEU A 2 -17.90 9.60 -2.52
N LYS A 3 -16.74 9.01 -2.81
CA LYS A 3 -16.30 7.75 -2.21
C LYS A 3 -15.51 8.03 -0.94
N HIS A 4 -15.72 7.20 0.09
CA HIS A 4 -15.07 7.31 1.38
C HIS A 4 -14.11 6.15 1.58
N LEU A 5 -12.85 6.44 1.81
CA LEU A 5 -11.79 5.45 1.94
C LEU A 5 -11.16 5.51 3.32
N LEU A 6 -10.89 4.36 3.90
CA LEU A 6 -10.19 4.23 5.17
C LEU A 6 -8.80 3.67 4.94
N THR A 7 -7.76 4.38 5.41
CA THR A 7 -6.44 3.77 5.58
C THR A 7 -6.24 3.28 7.00
N ILE A 8 -5.64 2.09 7.15
CA ILE A 8 -5.21 1.52 8.43
C ILE A 8 -3.70 1.31 8.32
N ALA A 9 -2.91 2.23 8.87
CA ALA A 9 -1.46 2.22 8.70
C ALA A 9 -0.72 3.07 9.75
N GLY A 10 0.60 2.98 9.75
CA GLY A 10 1.46 3.85 10.54
C GLY A 10 1.48 5.29 10.01
N SER A 11 1.81 6.24 10.92
CA SER A 11 1.97 7.66 10.61
C SER A 11 3.44 7.97 10.34
N ASP A 12 3.74 8.58 9.20
CA ASP A 12 5.07 9.08 8.82
C ASP A 12 5.18 10.59 9.09
N SER A 13 5.99 10.98 10.08
CA SER A 13 6.17 12.40 10.44
C SER A 13 6.75 13.25 9.31
N SER A 14 7.48 12.67 8.36
CA SER A 14 7.99 13.39 7.18
C SER A 14 6.93 13.63 6.10
N GLY A 15 5.79 12.95 6.20
CA GLY A 15 4.65 13.14 5.32
C GLY A 15 4.76 12.46 3.96
N GLY A 16 5.80 11.64 3.71
CA GLY A 16 6.06 11.02 2.41
C GLY A 16 5.45 9.63 2.24
N ALA A 17 5.18 8.92 3.33
CA ALA A 17 4.62 7.57 3.33
C ALA A 17 3.48 7.44 4.37
N GLY A 18 3.09 6.22 4.73
CA GLY A 18 2.08 5.94 5.73
C GLY A 18 0.74 6.61 5.45
N ILE A 19 -0.03 6.88 6.51
CA ILE A 19 -1.34 7.52 6.38
C ILE A 19 -1.27 8.88 5.66
N GLN A 20 -0.16 9.60 5.75
CA GLN A 20 0.00 10.90 5.09
C GLN A 20 0.03 10.76 3.56
N ALA A 21 0.77 9.80 3.03
CA ALA A 21 0.74 9.50 1.60
C ALA A 21 -0.63 8.96 1.17
N ASP A 22 -1.24 8.12 2.00
CA ASP A 22 -2.55 7.53 1.71
C ASP A 22 -3.63 8.61 1.60
N LEU A 23 -3.75 9.51 2.58
CA LEU A 23 -4.73 10.59 2.59
C LEU A 23 -4.52 11.58 1.44
N LYS A 24 -3.25 11.93 1.13
CA LYS A 24 -2.92 12.77 -0.03
C LYS A 24 -3.34 12.09 -1.34
N THR A 25 -3.07 10.79 -1.48
CA THR A 25 -3.46 10.01 -2.65
C THR A 25 -4.98 9.93 -2.79
N PHE A 26 -5.70 9.66 -1.70
CA PHE A 26 -7.17 9.66 -1.70
C PHE A 26 -7.73 11.02 -2.15
N ALA A 27 -7.19 12.12 -1.60
CA ALA A 27 -7.57 13.47 -2.00
C ALA A 27 -7.27 13.75 -3.47
N ALA A 28 -6.10 13.36 -3.97
CA ALA A 28 -5.72 13.52 -5.39
C ALA A 28 -6.65 12.74 -6.33
N HIS A 29 -7.24 11.63 -5.86
CA HIS A 29 -8.23 10.85 -6.60
C HIS A 29 -9.68 11.36 -6.42
N GLY A 30 -9.90 12.50 -5.75
CA GLY A 30 -11.23 13.06 -5.53
C GLY A 30 -12.11 12.19 -4.63
N THR A 31 -11.52 11.54 -3.63
CA THR A 31 -12.21 10.73 -2.61
C THR A 31 -12.00 11.33 -1.22
N PHE A 32 -12.87 11.01 -0.27
CA PHE A 32 -12.73 11.42 1.12
C PHE A 32 -11.92 10.37 1.89
N GLY A 33 -10.76 10.76 2.41
CA GLY A 33 -9.86 9.89 3.15
C GLY A 33 -10.05 9.99 4.66
N MET A 34 -10.16 8.83 5.32
CA MET A 34 -10.17 8.65 6.77
C MET A 34 -8.99 7.79 7.17
N SER A 35 -8.55 7.84 8.43
CA SER A 35 -7.39 7.08 8.90
C SER A 35 -7.58 6.45 10.26
N VAL A 36 -7.05 5.23 10.39
CA VAL A 36 -6.76 4.51 11.64
C VAL A 36 -5.26 4.43 11.78
N ILE A 37 -4.71 4.95 12.85
CA ILE A 37 -3.27 4.97 13.11
C ILE A 37 -2.88 3.72 13.89
N THR A 38 -1.94 2.94 13.33
CA THR A 38 -1.41 1.71 13.97
C THR A 38 -0.10 1.93 14.71
N ALA A 39 0.68 2.91 14.28
CA ALA A 39 1.92 3.34 14.92
C ALA A 39 2.25 4.78 14.57
N VAL A 40 3.01 5.45 15.42
CA VAL A 40 3.59 6.77 15.14
C VAL A 40 5.10 6.59 14.97
N THR A 41 5.66 7.07 13.85
CA THR A 41 7.10 7.03 13.60
C THR A 41 7.74 8.40 13.79
N ALA A 42 8.92 8.44 14.39
CA ALA A 42 9.85 9.56 14.26
C ALA A 42 10.70 9.27 13.02
N GLN A 43 10.33 9.87 11.91
CA GLN A 43 10.85 9.55 10.59
C GLN A 43 11.13 10.82 9.79
N ASN A 44 12.20 10.78 8.98
CA ASN A 44 12.55 11.80 8.00
C ASN A 44 13.05 11.15 6.70
N THR A 45 13.58 11.95 5.77
CA THR A 45 14.06 11.43 4.47
C THR A 45 15.27 10.50 4.59
N CYS A 46 16.00 10.53 5.70
CA CYS A 46 17.17 9.68 5.95
C CYS A 46 16.82 8.35 6.62
N GLY A 47 15.71 8.27 7.38
CA GLY A 47 15.34 7.03 8.06
C GLY A 47 14.32 7.18 9.17
N VAL A 48 14.05 6.04 9.81
CA VAL A 48 13.19 5.90 10.99
C VAL A 48 14.09 5.82 12.23
N THR A 49 13.87 6.69 13.21
CA THR A 49 14.67 6.74 14.46
C THR A 49 13.91 6.16 15.65
N MET A 50 12.57 6.19 15.61
CA MET A 50 11.72 5.65 16.68
C MET A 50 10.35 5.24 16.11
N VAL A 51 9.77 4.21 16.69
CA VAL A 51 8.40 3.76 16.42
C VAL A 51 7.68 3.57 17.74
N GLN A 52 6.49 4.13 17.85
CA GLN A 52 5.56 3.86 18.96
C GLN A 52 4.31 3.22 18.40
N ASP A 53 4.08 1.96 18.74
CA ASP A 53 2.86 1.23 18.37
C ASP A 53 1.66 1.77 19.15
N ILE A 54 0.53 1.85 18.47
CA ILE A 54 -0.78 2.08 19.09
C ILE A 54 -1.31 0.73 19.58
N THR A 55 -1.91 0.70 20.77
CA THR A 55 -2.41 -0.56 21.34
C THR A 55 -3.56 -1.13 20.50
N PRO A 56 -3.71 -2.45 20.43
CA PRO A 56 -4.79 -3.08 19.67
C PRO A 56 -6.17 -2.54 20.00
N GLU A 57 -6.45 -2.27 21.28
CA GLU A 57 -7.74 -1.75 21.76
C GLU A 57 -8.03 -0.36 21.18
N VAL A 58 -7.02 0.50 21.08
CA VAL A 58 -7.18 1.84 20.49
C VAL A 58 -7.35 1.73 18.98
N VAL A 59 -6.66 0.78 18.31
CA VAL A 59 -6.84 0.53 16.88
C VAL A 59 -8.26 0.04 16.59
N GLU A 60 -8.78 -0.91 17.38
CA GLU A 60 -10.18 -1.38 17.28
C GLU A 60 -11.17 -0.26 17.50
N ALA A 61 -10.96 0.60 18.51
CA ALA A 61 -11.83 1.73 18.80
C ALA A 61 -11.86 2.76 17.66
N GLN A 62 -10.71 3.03 17.01
CA GLN A 62 -10.65 3.90 15.83
C GLN A 62 -11.44 3.30 14.65
N ILE A 63 -11.30 1.99 14.39
CA ILE A 63 -12.03 1.30 13.33
C ILE A 63 -13.54 1.37 13.62
N ALA A 64 -13.96 1.05 14.84
CA ALA A 64 -15.35 1.10 15.25
C ALA A 64 -15.95 2.51 15.09
N ALA A 65 -15.24 3.54 15.57
CA ALA A 65 -15.70 4.93 15.48
C ALA A 65 -15.98 5.37 14.03
N VAL A 66 -15.18 4.87 13.06
CA VAL A 66 -15.41 5.18 11.65
C VAL A 66 -16.58 4.36 11.08
N PHE A 67 -16.56 3.04 11.25
CA PHE A 67 -17.53 2.16 10.60
C PHE A 67 -18.95 2.26 11.20
N ASP A 68 -19.08 2.64 12.48
CA ASP A 68 -20.38 2.77 13.14
C ASP A 68 -21.15 4.04 12.69
N ASP A 69 -20.44 5.03 12.12
CA ASP A 69 -21.02 6.31 11.69
C ASP A 69 -20.90 6.57 10.19
N ILE A 70 -19.77 6.20 9.58
CA ILE A 70 -19.43 6.60 8.22
C ILE A 70 -19.41 5.38 7.29
N ARG A 71 -20.06 5.51 6.12
CA ARG A 71 -19.93 4.48 5.06
C ARG A 71 -18.51 4.42 4.56
N VAL A 72 -17.91 3.24 4.56
CA VAL A 72 -16.58 2.96 4.00
C VAL A 72 -16.72 2.21 2.68
N ASP A 73 -16.27 2.80 1.58
CA ASP A 73 -16.33 2.19 0.23
C ASP A 73 -15.13 1.27 -0.05
N ALA A 74 -13.95 1.58 0.52
CA ALA A 74 -12.77 0.72 0.45
C ALA A 74 -11.84 0.95 1.65
N VAL A 75 -11.08 -0.08 2.01
CA VAL A 75 -10.02 -0.04 3.02
C VAL A 75 -8.68 -0.29 2.35
N LYS A 76 -7.67 0.53 2.68
CA LYS A 76 -6.26 0.25 2.39
C LYS A 76 -5.57 -0.09 3.71
N ILE A 77 -4.82 -1.17 3.73
CA ILE A 77 -3.99 -1.55 4.88
C ILE A 77 -2.52 -1.37 4.48
N GLY A 78 -1.75 -0.68 5.32
CA GLY A 78 -0.32 -0.47 5.14
C GLY A 78 0.52 -1.08 6.25
N MET A 79 1.47 -0.29 6.80
CA MET A 79 2.38 -0.74 7.84
C MET A 79 1.64 -1.22 9.09
N LEU A 80 1.92 -2.46 9.48
CA LEU A 80 1.52 -3.09 10.73
C LEU A 80 2.79 -3.70 11.36
N SER A 81 2.96 -3.55 12.68
CA SER A 81 4.20 -4.00 13.34
C SER A 81 4.04 -5.30 14.12
N ARG A 82 2.88 -5.53 14.78
CA ARG A 82 2.68 -6.55 15.81
C ARG A 82 1.58 -7.53 15.49
N PRO A 83 1.73 -8.83 15.87
CA PRO A 83 0.69 -9.85 15.67
C PRO A 83 -0.66 -9.50 16.30
N GLU A 84 -0.65 -8.90 17.49
CA GLU A 84 -1.87 -8.55 18.23
C GLU A 84 -2.68 -7.49 17.48
N THR A 85 -2.02 -6.47 16.95
CA THR A 85 -2.64 -5.42 16.14
C THR A 85 -3.23 -5.99 14.85
N ILE A 86 -2.52 -6.93 14.19
CA ILE A 86 -3.00 -7.62 12.99
C ILE A 86 -4.28 -8.41 13.29
N LYS A 87 -4.32 -9.16 14.38
CA LYS A 87 -5.50 -9.95 14.80
C LYS A 87 -6.69 -9.05 15.12
N ALA A 88 -6.46 -7.93 15.82
CA ALA A 88 -7.49 -6.94 16.14
C ALA A 88 -8.11 -6.31 14.89
N ILE A 89 -7.27 -5.91 13.92
CA ILE A 89 -7.72 -5.40 12.63
C ILE A 89 -8.52 -6.46 11.87
N ALA A 90 -8.01 -7.69 11.78
CA ALA A 90 -8.70 -8.77 11.08
C ALA A 90 -10.07 -9.09 11.70
N ALA A 91 -10.18 -9.11 13.03
CA ALA A 91 -11.44 -9.29 13.74
C ALA A 91 -12.44 -8.17 13.40
N SER A 92 -11.99 -6.92 13.40
CA SER A 92 -12.80 -5.77 13.03
C SER A 92 -13.26 -5.84 11.56
N LEU A 93 -12.37 -6.19 10.63
CA LEU A 93 -12.72 -6.33 9.21
C LEU A 93 -13.70 -7.49 8.95
N ARG A 94 -13.62 -8.59 9.71
CA ARG A 94 -14.61 -9.67 9.67
C ARG A 94 -15.99 -9.22 10.19
N LYS A 95 -16.02 -8.34 11.20
CA LYS A 95 -17.26 -7.77 11.73
C LYS A 95 -17.92 -6.81 10.74
N TYR A 96 -17.17 -5.86 10.17
CA TYR A 96 -17.71 -4.80 9.32
C TYR A 96 -17.81 -5.16 7.84
N GLN A 97 -17.09 -6.16 7.37
CA GLN A 97 -17.12 -6.74 6.02
C GLN A 97 -17.01 -5.70 4.89
N PRO A 98 -15.99 -4.84 4.87
CA PRO A 98 -15.80 -3.91 3.76
C PRO A 98 -15.62 -4.70 2.44
N LYS A 99 -16.24 -4.20 1.37
CA LYS A 99 -16.26 -4.89 0.07
C LYS A 99 -14.89 -4.94 -0.63
N ILE A 100 -14.09 -3.91 -0.41
CA ILE A 100 -12.77 -3.74 -1.05
C ILE A 100 -11.72 -3.54 0.04
N ILE A 101 -10.73 -4.42 0.06
CA ILE A 101 -9.56 -4.35 0.93
C ILE A 101 -8.31 -4.46 0.07
N VAL A 102 -7.50 -3.42 0.03
CA VAL A 102 -6.17 -3.43 -0.58
C VAL A 102 -5.12 -3.54 0.52
N LEU A 103 -4.37 -4.63 0.52
CA LEU A 103 -3.31 -4.91 1.50
C LEU A 103 -1.94 -4.66 0.87
N ASP A 104 -1.23 -3.65 1.37
CA ASP A 104 0.19 -3.43 1.08
C ASP A 104 1.01 -4.04 2.24
N PRO A 105 1.67 -5.19 2.03
CA PRO A 105 2.29 -5.97 3.10
C PRO A 105 3.67 -5.40 3.47
N VAL A 106 3.69 -4.15 3.93
CA VAL A 106 4.92 -3.41 4.21
C VAL A 106 5.73 -4.09 5.31
N MET A 107 6.94 -4.58 4.98
CA MET A 107 7.83 -5.27 5.91
C MET A 107 9.03 -4.43 6.32
N ILE A 108 9.57 -3.66 5.38
CA ILE A 108 10.80 -2.89 5.57
C ILE A 108 10.59 -1.47 5.02
N SER A 109 11.10 -0.48 5.75
CA SER A 109 11.09 0.92 5.27
C SER A 109 12.05 1.12 4.10
N LYS A 110 11.90 2.24 3.38
CA LYS A 110 12.82 2.60 2.28
C LYS A 110 14.27 2.73 2.73
N SER A 111 14.50 3.07 4.01
CA SER A 111 15.83 3.16 4.62
C SER A 111 16.37 1.85 5.18
N GLY A 112 15.66 0.72 5.01
CA GLY A 112 16.06 -0.60 5.51
C GLY A 112 15.67 -0.90 6.96
N TYR A 113 14.89 -0.03 7.61
CA TYR A 113 14.41 -0.27 8.97
C TYR A 113 13.28 -1.33 8.95
N PRO A 114 13.37 -2.42 9.77
CA PRO A 114 12.31 -3.42 9.85
C PRO A 114 11.05 -2.81 10.50
N LEU A 115 9.94 -2.87 9.78
CA LEU A 115 8.65 -2.31 10.20
C LEU A 115 7.68 -3.41 10.69
N LEU A 116 7.80 -4.61 10.14
CA LEU A 116 7.03 -5.77 10.54
C LEU A 116 7.91 -6.68 11.40
N GLN A 117 7.44 -7.06 12.59
CA GLN A 117 8.15 -8.05 13.42
C GLN A 117 8.09 -9.43 12.75
N PRO A 118 9.12 -10.29 12.90
CA PRO A 118 9.15 -11.60 12.23
C PRO A 118 7.90 -12.45 12.52
N GLU A 119 7.42 -12.45 13.76
CA GLU A 119 6.22 -13.19 14.20
C GLU A 119 4.92 -12.63 13.60
N ALA A 120 4.94 -11.36 13.22
CA ALA A 120 3.78 -10.68 12.63
C ALA A 120 3.54 -11.09 11.16
N CYS A 121 4.57 -11.56 10.44
CA CYS A 121 4.41 -12.03 9.06
C CYS A 121 3.46 -13.24 8.99
N ALA A 122 3.59 -14.21 9.89
CA ALA A 122 2.67 -15.35 9.97
C ALA A 122 1.22 -14.90 10.24
N SER A 123 1.03 -13.94 11.15
CA SER A 123 -0.29 -13.38 11.43
C SER A 123 -0.87 -12.61 10.25
N LEU A 124 -0.05 -11.86 9.49
CA LEU A 124 -0.49 -11.17 8.29
C LEU A 124 -1.00 -12.17 7.24
N ILE A 125 -0.26 -13.26 7.03
CA ILE A 125 -0.62 -14.32 6.08
C ILE A 125 -1.91 -15.03 6.51
N SER A 126 -2.02 -15.44 7.79
CA SER A 126 -3.17 -16.22 8.24
C SER A 126 -4.44 -15.40 8.47
N GLU A 127 -4.32 -14.12 8.87
CA GLU A 127 -5.45 -13.32 9.33
C GLU A 127 -5.94 -12.29 8.30
N LEU A 128 -5.03 -11.60 7.60
CA LEU A 128 -5.38 -10.49 6.70
C LEU A 128 -5.37 -10.88 5.23
N LEU A 129 -4.45 -11.74 4.80
CA LEU A 129 -4.34 -12.13 3.41
C LEU A 129 -5.66 -12.71 2.85
N PRO A 130 -6.39 -13.60 3.58
CA PRO A 130 -7.67 -14.12 3.12
C PRO A 130 -8.80 -13.09 3.04
N LEU A 131 -8.66 -11.94 3.68
CA LEU A 131 -9.62 -10.85 3.61
C LEU A 131 -9.36 -9.91 2.44
N ALA A 132 -8.13 -9.90 1.90
CA ALA A 132 -7.71 -8.96 0.89
C ALA A 132 -8.41 -9.21 -0.48
N THR A 133 -8.95 -8.14 -1.06
CA THR A 133 -9.38 -8.10 -2.44
C THR A 133 -8.19 -8.10 -3.38
N LEU A 134 -7.14 -7.35 -3.00
CA LEU A 134 -5.88 -7.22 -3.72
C LEU A 134 -4.74 -7.08 -2.73
N VAL A 135 -3.68 -7.86 -2.88
CA VAL A 135 -2.42 -7.69 -2.15
C VAL A 135 -1.34 -7.19 -3.11
N THR A 136 -0.46 -6.28 -2.64
CA THR A 136 0.50 -5.57 -3.50
C THR A 136 1.95 -5.73 -3.04
N PRO A 137 2.50 -6.96 -2.95
CA PRO A 137 3.87 -7.16 -2.50
C PRO A 137 4.89 -6.72 -3.55
N ASN A 138 6.01 -6.15 -3.09
CA ASN A 138 7.24 -6.11 -3.88
C ASN A 138 7.92 -7.50 -3.86
N LEU A 139 9.05 -7.70 -4.58
CA LEU A 139 9.67 -9.01 -4.67
C LEU A 139 10.12 -9.56 -3.31
N PRO A 140 10.85 -8.81 -2.44
CA PRO A 140 11.19 -9.29 -1.11
C PRO A 140 9.97 -9.63 -0.23
N GLU A 141 8.90 -8.87 -0.31
CA GLU A 141 7.64 -9.13 0.39
C GLU A 141 6.95 -10.38 -0.15
N ALA A 142 6.95 -10.55 -1.47
CA ALA A 142 6.41 -11.74 -2.14
C ALA A 142 7.18 -13.01 -1.78
N GLU A 143 8.51 -12.95 -1.68
CA GLU A 143 9.36 -14.03 -1.16
C GLU A 143 9.00 -14.39 0.28
N ALA A 144 8.88 -13.39 1.15
CA ALA A 144 8.56 -13.61 2.56
C ALA A 144 7.16 -14.23 2.77
N ILE A 145 6.17 -13.85 1.95
CA ILE A 145 4.81 -14.39 2.01
C ILE A 145 4.74 -15.81 1.42
N SER A 146 5.36 -16.03 0.27
CA SER A 146 5.27 -17.29 -0.47
C SER A 146 6.23 -18.37 0.02
N GLY A 147 7.35 -17.98 0.63
CA GLY A 147 8.48 -18.86 0.93
C GLY A 147 9.30 -19.25 -0.30
N MET A 148 9.12 -18.59 -1.43
CA MET A 148 9.77 -18.87 -2.71
C MET A 148 10.63 -17.68 -3.13
N GLN A 149 11.84 -17.94 -3.65
CA GLN A 149 12.67 -16.88 -4.21
C GLN A 149 12.10 -16.36 -5.52
N VAL A 150 12.25 -15.04 -5.76
CA VAL A 150 11.86 -14.39 -7.00
C VAL A 150 12.88 -13.31 -7.40
N THR A 151 13.74 -13.67 -8.32
CA THR A 151 14.82 -12.81 -8.85
C THR A 151 14.61 -12.45 -10.32
N LYS A 152 13.76 -13.20 -11.02
CA LYS A 152 13.46 -13.05 -12.45
C LYS A 152 11.99 -12.93 -12.71
N LYS A 153 11.63 -12.33 -13.84
CA LYS A 153 10.25 -12.11 -14.28
C LYS A 153 9.44 -13.41 -14.34
N GLU A 154 10.03 -14.49 -14.83
CA GLU A 154 9.38 -15.81 -14.99
C GLU A 154 9.00 -16.43 -13.64
N GLU A 155 9.69 -16.08 -12.57
CA GLU A 155 9.46 -16.58 -11.21
C GLU A 155 8.29 -15.86 -10.51
N MET A 156 7.85 -14.70 -11.03
CA MET A 156 6.76 -13.93 -10.42
C MET A 156 5.42 -14.66 -10.49
N ARG A 157 5.16 -15.40 -11.58
CA ARG A 157 3.89 -16.13 -11.75
C ARG A 157 3.73 -17.27 -10.72
N PRO A 158 4.69 -18.20 -10.52
CA PRO A 158 4.62 -19.22 -9.47
C PRO A 158 4.45 -18.63 -8.06
N VAL A 159 5.13 -17.52 -7.77
CA VAL A 159 5.00 -16.79 -6.50
C VAL A 159 3.58 -16.22 -6.34
N ALA A 160 3.02 -15.63 -7.37
CA ALA A 160 1.65 -15.11 -7.37
C ALA A 160 0.62 -16.24 -7.11
N GLU A 161 0.77 -17.40 -7.75
CA GLU A 161 -0.06 -18.59 -7.53
C GLU A 161 -0.01 -19.05 -6.08
N LYS A 162 1.20 -19.07 -5.50
CA LYS A 162 1.37 -19.44 -4.09
C LYS A 162 0.66 -18.47 -3.15
N ILE A 163 0.72 -17.15 -3.42
CA ILE A 163 0.04 -16.12 -2.63
C ILE A 163 -1.49 -16.27 -2.74
N ILE A 164 -2.02 -16.56 -3.92
CA ILE A 164 -3.45 -16.88 -4.11
C ILE A 164 -3.84 -18.12 -3.30
N ALA A 165 -3.02 -19.19 -3.34
CA ALA A 165 -3.28 -20.41 -2.57
C ALA A 165 -3.27 -20.18 -1.05
N LEU A 166 -2.64 -19.11 -0.56
CA LEU A 166 -2.68 -18.68 0.85
C LEU A 166 -3.94 -17.87 1.19
N GLY A 167 -4.83 -17.60 0.22
CA GLY A 167 -6.15 -17.04 0.46
C GLY A 167 -6.41 -15.65 -0.13
N ALA A 168 -5.43 -14.96 -0.71
CA ALA A 168 -5.67 -13.68 -1.39
C ALA A 168 -6.60 -13.88 -2.61
N LYS A 169 -7.47 -12.89 -2.90
CA LYS A 169 -8.36 -12.95 -4.08
C LYS A 169 -7.63 -12.53 -5.37
N ALA A 170 -6.72 -11.57 -5.26
CA ALA A 170 -5.85 -11.16 -6.35
C ALA A 170 -4.50 -10.67 -5.78
N VAL A 171 -3.45 -10.71 -6.59
CA VAL A 171 -2.11 -10.24 -6.22
C VAL A 171 -1.53 -9.38 -7.35
N LEU A 172 -0.95 -8.25 -6.99
CA LEU A 172 -0.10 -7.43 -7.85
C LEU A 172 1.34 -7.55 -7.36
N VAL A 173 2.13 -8.43 -7.95
CA VAL A 173 3.56 -8.55 -7.66
C VAL A 173 4.30 -7.41 -8.36
N LYS A 174 4.95 -6.53 -7.56
CA LYS A 174 5.64 -5.33 -8.07
C LYS A 174 7.07 -5.69 -8.51
N GLY A 175 7.36 -5.54 -9.80
CA GLY A 175 8.66 -5.88 -10.39
C GLY A 175 9.75 -4.81 -10.29
N GLY A 176 9.52 -3.73 -9.56
CA GLY A 176 10.50 -2.63 -9.42
C GLY A 176 11.87 -3.02 -8.84
N HIS A 177 12.03 -4.23 -8.31
CA HIS A 177 13.30 -4.80 -7.82
C HIS A 177 13.97 -5.76 -8.82
N LEU A 178 13.36 -6.06 -9.98
CA LEU A 178 14.01 -6.83 -11.04
C LEU A 178 15.21 -6.06 -11.59
N SER A 179 16.24 -6.73 -12.11
CA SER A 179 17.42 -6.09 -12.72
C SER A 179 17.09 -5.40 -14.04
N ASP A 180 16.29 -6.04 -14.88
CA ASP A 180 16.16 -5.74 -16.31
C ASP A 180 14.91 -4.93 -16.64
N THR A 181 13.85 -5.01 -15.82
CA THR A 181 12.56 -4.39 -16.05
C THR A 181 11.95 -3.91 -14.74
N ALA A 182 10.88 -3.13 -14.81
CA ALA A 182 10.04 -2.78 -13.65
C ALA A 182 8.58 -3.22 -13.89
N ASP A 183 8.40 -4.32 -14.63
CA ASP A 183 7.09 -4.84 -14.98
C ASP A 183 6.40 -5.45 -13.75
N ASP A 184 5.13 -5.14 -13.58
CA ASP A 184 4.29 -5.70 -12.52
C ASP A 184 3.38 -6.80 -13.09
N LEU A 185 3.16 -7.84 -12.30
CA LEU A 185 2.25 -8.93 -12.61
C LEU A 185 0.99 -8.86 -11.75
N LEU A 186 -0.16 -8.65 -12.38
CA LEU A 186 -1.47 -8.89 -11.76
C LEU A 186 -1.92 -10.31 -12.05
N PHE A 187 -2.32 -11.02 -10.99
CA PHE A 187 -2.92 -12.36 -11.08
C PHE A 187 -4.12 -12.47 -10.14
N ASP A 188 -5.26 -12.93 -10.65
CA ASP A 188 -6.52 -13.07 -9.91
C ASP A 188 -6.92 -14.52 -9.61
N GLY A 189 -5.99 -15.46 -9.80
CA GLY A 189 -6.22 -16.89 -9.65
C GLY A 189 -6.66 -17.59 -10.94
N GLN A 190 -7.05 -16.84 -11.97
CA GLN A 190 -7.45 -17.37 -13.28
C GLN A 190 -6.69 -16.73 -14.43
N GLN A 191 -6.61 -15.41 -14.43
CA GLN A 191 -5.99 -14.62 -15.48
C GLN A 191 -4.75 -13.88 -14.95
N GLU A 192 -3.76 -13.78 -15.80
CA GLU A 192 -2.60 -12.93 -15.58
C GLU A 192 -2.60 -11.74 -16.53
N LYS A 193 -2.10 -10.62 -16.06
CA LYS A 193 -1.85 -9.44 -16.88
C LYS A 193 -0.57 -8.77 -16.44
N TRP A 194 0.31 -8.51 -17.41
CA TRP A 194 1.54 -7.78 -17.22
C TRP A 194 1.36 -6.29 -17.52
N PHE A 195 1.96 -5.47 -16.69
CA PHE A 195 1.98 -4.02 -16.84
C PHE A 195 3.43 -3.57 -16.94
N ALA A 196 3.84 -3.12 -18.11
CA ALA A 196 5.16 -2.60 -18.36
C ALA A 196 5.48 -1.42 -17.43
N GLY A 197 6.71 -1.36 -16.92
CA GLY A 197 7.19 -0.30 -16.05
C GLY A 197 8.53 0.25 -16.52
N GLU A 198 8.64 1.57 -16.57
CA GLU A 198 9.92 2.24 -16.82
C GLU A 198 10.58 2.62 -15.51
N ARG A 199 11.91 2.49 -15.45
CA ARG A 199 12.70 2.97 -14.32
C ARG A 199 12.97 4.45 -14.48
N ILE A 200 12.49 5.23 -13.53
CA ILE A 200 12.76 6.66 -13.46
C ILE A 200 14.02 6.85 -12.61
N ALA A 201 15.04 7.49 -13.17
CA ALA A 201 16.30 7.78 -12.49
C ALA A 201 16.10 8.94 -11.50
N THR A 202 15.61 8.61 -10.30
CA THR A 202 15.41 9.57 -9.21
C THR A 202 15.65 8.94 -7.85
N LYS A 203 16.11 9.75 -6.87
CA LYS A 203 16.17 9.36 -5.47
C LYS A 203 14.85 9.57 -4.72
N ASN A 204 13.90 10.31 -5.32
CA ASN A 204 12.65 10.74 -4.68
C ASN A 204 11.56 9.67 -4.84
N THR A 205 11.73 8.53 -4.18
CA THR A 205 10.85 7.36 -4.29
C THR A 205 10.21 6.96 -2.96
N HIS A 206 10.34 7.83 -1.92
CA HIS A 206 9.74 7.56 -0.62
C HIS A 206 8.21 7.58 -0.72
N GLY A 207 7.56 6.54 -0.19
CA GLY A 207 6.10 6.38 -0.21
C GLY A 207 5.51 5.84 -1.51
N THR A 208 6.32 5.44 -2.50
CA THR A 208 5.82 4.88 -3.78
C THR A 208 4.84 3.72 -3.57
N GLY A 209 5.14 2.76 -2.68
CA GLY A 209 4.26 1.62 -2.37
C GLY A 209 2.93 2.07 -1.78
N CYS A 210 2.97 2.92 -0.75
CA CYS A 210 1.77 3.50 -0.13
C CYS A 210 0.91 4.26 -1.15
N THR A 211 1.55 5.07 -2.00
CA THR A 211 0.87 5.82 -3.06
C THR A 211 0.18 4.89 -4.07
N LEU A 212 0.86 3.82 -4.51
CA LEU A 212 0.29 2.84 -5.44
C LEU A 212 -0.92 2.11 -4.82
N SER A 213 -0.76 1.55 -3.62
CA SER A 213 -1.82 0.79 -2.96
C SER A 213 -3.04 1.65 -2.61
N SER A 214 -2.84 2.91 -2.25
CA SER A 214 -3.91 3.88 -2.00
C SER A 214 -4.62 4.32 -3.28
N SER A 215 -3.88 4.53 -4.38
CA SER A 215 -4.45 4.79 -5.70
C SER A 215 -5.31 3.61 -6.18
N LEU A 216 -4.85 2.37 -5.98
CA LEU A 216 -5.59 1.15 -6.28
C LEU A 216 -6.91 1.10 -5.50
N ALA A 217 -6.87 1.36 -4.18
CA ALA A 217 -8.06 1.40 -3.35
C ALA A 217 -9.07 2.46 -3.83
N ALA A 218 -8.59 3.65 -4.21
CA ALA A 218 -9.43 4.72 -4.73
C ALA A 218 -10.08 4.36 -6.07
N ASN A 219 -9.32 3.79 -6.99
CA ASN A 219 -9.81 3.40 -8.31
C ASN A 219 -10.81 2.23 -8.23
N LEU A 220 -10.54 1.22 -7.40
CA LEU A 220 -11.49 0.12 -7.15
C LEU A 220 -12.79 0.63 -6.50
N ALA A 221 -12.71 1.54 -5.52
CA ALA A 221 -13.89 2.16 -4.91
C ALA A 221 -14.74 2.93 -5.91
N LYS A 222 -14.15 3.49 -6.97
CA LYS A 222 -14.85 4.16 -8.07
C LYS A 222 -15.49 3.17 -9.06
N GLY A 223 -15.22 1.88 -8.93
CA GLY A 223 -15.83 0.84 -9.76
C GLY A 223 -14.99 0.38 -10.95
N LEU A 224 -13.72 0.76 -11.04
CA LEU A 224 -12.82 0.20 -12.05
C LEU A 224 -12.58 -1.29 -11.78
N SER A 225 -12.41 -2.08 -12.82
CA SER A 225 -11.92 -3.45 -12.72
C SER A 225 -10.49 -3.49 -12.18
N LEU A 226 -10.04 -4.65 -11.69
CA LEU A 226 -8.66 -4.81 -11.20
C LEU A 226 -7.61 -4.34 -12.22
N ALA A 227 -7.76 -4.73 -13.48
CA ALA A 227 -6.81 -4.38 -14.53
C ALA A 227 -6.82 -2.87 -14.85
N GLU A 228 -7.99 -2.24 -14.91
CA GLU A 228 -8.11 -0.79 -15.12
C GLU A 228 -7.55 -0.01 -13.93
N ALA A 229 -7.85 -0.46 -12.70
CA ALA A 229 -7.33 0.14 -11.49
C ALA A 229 -5.79 0.09 -11.44
N VAL A 230 -5.18 -1.05 -11.79
CA VAL A 230 -3.71 -1.19 -11.88
C VAL A 230 -3.15 -0.26 -12.95
N GLN A 231 -3.71 -0.23 -14.15
CA GLN A 231 -3.25 0.64 -15.24
C GLN A 231 -3.28 2.12 -14.84
N ALA A 232 -4.40 2.57 -14.29
CA ALA A 232 -4.58 3.96 -13.87
C ALA A 232 -3.65 4.33 -12.70
N SER A 233 -3.52 3.43 -11.72
CA SER A 233 -2.67 3.66 -10.54
C SER A 233 -1.19 3.66 -10.91
N LYS A 234 -0.77 2.79 -11.83
CA LYS A 234 0.61 2.75 -12.32
C LYS A 234 0.97 4.05 -13.06
N ALA A 235 0.08 4.55 -13.93
CA ALA A 235 0.27 5.84 -14.60
C ALA A 235 0.41 6.99 -13.60
N TYR A 236 -0.49 7.07 -12.62
CA TYR A 236 -0.46 8.07 -11.56
C TYR A 236 0.85 8.03 -10.75
N VAL A 237 1.29 6.84 -10.33
CA VAL A 237 2.52 6.69 -9.53
C VAL A 237 3.76 6.99 -10.37
N THR A 238 3.78 6.62 -11.64
CA THR A 238 4.88 6.96 -12.57
C THR A 238 5.06 8.47 -12.65
N GLU A 239 3.98 9.21 -12.82
CA GLU A 239 4.01 10.68 -12.84
C GLU A 239 4.43 11.24 -11.47
N ALA A 240 3.87 10.71 -10.36
CA ALA A 240 4.24 11.13 -9.01
C ALA A 240 5.73 10.93 -8.70
N ILE A 241 6.36 9.89 -9.25
CA ILE A 241 7.80 9.63 -9.13
C ILE A 241 8.59 10.60 -10.01
N ALA A 242 8.17 10.82 -11.26
CA ALA A 242 8.86 11.73 -12.19
C ALA A 242 8.95 13.16 -11.65
N TYR A 243 7.91 13.61 -10.97
CA TYR A 243 7.86 14.91 -10.29
C TYR A 243 8.18 14.84 -8.78
N GLY A 244 8.86 13.79 -8.34
CA GLY A 244 9.20 13.58 -6.93
C GLY A 244 9.90 14.80 -6.30
N ILE A 245 9.56 15.10 -5.05
CA ILE A 245 9.96 16.34 -4.38
C ILE A 245 11.29 16.14 -3.67
N SER A 246 12.29 16.98 -4.00
CA SER A 246 13.59 16.98 -3.31
C SER A 246 13.47 17.69 -1.96
N LEU A 247 13.22 16.91 -0.90
CA LEU A 247 13.16 17.37 0.49
C LEU A 247 14.27 16.69 1.31
N GLY A 248 14.90 17.44 2.20
CA GLY A 248 15.93 16.90 3.07
C GLY A 248 17.15 16.35 2.32
N SER A 249 18.00 15.60 3.00
CA SER A 249 19.25 15.04 2.45
C SER A 249 19.11 13.60 1.94
N GLY A 250 18.06 12.90 2.33
CA GLY A 250 17.83 11.49 2.00
C GLY A 250 16.91 11.28 0.80
N CYS A 251 16.08 10.24 0.89
CA CYS A 251 15.11 9.85 -0.14
C CYS A 251 13.86 10.75 -0.05
N GLY A 252 13.66 11.64 -1.02
CA GLY A 252 12.50 12.53 -1.08
C GLY A 252 11.21 11.77 -1.42
N PRO A 253 10.04 12.36 -1.12
CA PRO A 253 8.75 11.74 -1.42
C PRO A 253 8.34 11.88 -2.87
N THR A 254 7.41 11.02 -3.30
CA THR A 254 6.66 11.20 -4.54
C THR A 254 5.76 12.43 -4.46
N HIS A 255 5.42 13.03 -5.60
CA HIS A 255 4.54 14.20 -5.65
C HIS A 255 3.08 13.78 -5.87
N HIS A 256 2.28 13.74 -4.81
CA HIS A 256 0.90 13.23 -4.87
C HIS A 256 -0.07 14.10 -5.68
N PHE A 257 0.23 15.38 -5.90
CA PHE A 257 -0.70 16.37 -6.47
C PHE A 257 -0.23 16.97 -7.81
N VAL A 258 0.59 16.25 -8.60
CA VAL A 258 1.16 16.75 -9.87
C VAL A 258 0.06 17.35 -10.74
N ASP A 259 -0.98 16.58 -11.03
CA ASP A 259 -2.08 16.98 -11.91
C ASP A 259 -2.86 18.19 -11.39
N LEU A 260 -3.13 18.22 -10.07
CA LEU A 260 -3.82 19.34 -9.43
C LEU A 260 -2.96 20.61 -9.45
N TYR A 261 -1.67 20.48 -9.17
CA TYR A 261 -0.74 21.61 -9.15
C TYR A 261 -0.49 22.16 -10.57
N ARG A 262 -0.42 21.29 -11.58
CA ARG A 262 -0.34 21.69 -12.99
C ARG A 262 -1.58 22.48 -13.41
N LYS A 263 -2.79 21.96 -13.09
CA LYS A 263 -4.06 22.66 -13.37
C LYS A 263 -4.21 23.98 -12.61
N ALA A 264 -3.61 24.09 -11.43
CA ALA A 264 -3.59 25.31 -10.63
C ALA A 264 -2.46 26.30 -10.99
N GLY A 265 -1.59 25.95 -11.95
CA GLY A 265 -0.47 26.78 -12.36
C GLY A 265 0.72 26.80 -11.39
N PHE A 266 0.83 25.82 -10.50
CA PHE A 266 1.96 25.68 -9.57
C PHE A 266 3.10 24.80 -10.13
N LEU A 267 2.86 24.06 -11.21
CA LEU A 267 3.84 23.27 -11.95
C LEU A 267 3.74 23.61 -13.43
N GLU A 268 4.92 23.74 -14.09
CA GLU A 268 5.04 23.90 -15.55
C GLU A 268 4.88 22.56 -16.30
#